data_7e1ede7a2828b4a426f02ae577a5d250
#
_entry.id   7e1ede7a2828b4a426f02ae577a5d250
#
_cell.length_a   1.000
_cell.length_b   1.000
_cell.length_c   1.000
_cell.angle_alpha   90.00
_cell.angle_beta   90.00
_cell.angle_gamma   90.00
#
_symmetry.space_group_name_H-M   'P 1'
#
loop_
_entity.id
_entity.type
_entity.pdbx_description
1 polymer ?
#
loop_
_entity_poly.entity_id
_entity_poly.type
_entity_poly.pdbx_seq_one_letter_code
_entity_poly.pdbx_strand_id
1 'polypeptide(L)'
;MLKLRIKSTSLTLKPDSIYRTSPDDDKTNSQDLFTKATRFLNTLRHLNGSVERQILLQKEFNELLIHSIYGSNRIEHAGLGQEATFYLCRRMLAQDPVPTFDGRASDGDSMEELFAVDESLRKLPEKRLLRQGREVVQHLQAFEYLNHRFVVDGEDLTEDLIKETHAILCNGVSIIDEELPEVPSEKYAGRYRNVAVGAGSTMFIMPKYVPQRMKELCSNVKEEIQTIETRGYVDPFSLSAKYSLQFVDIHPFQDGNGRMCRLILNVILRRYLGIVVAIGETDGDLAMEFSIVKDSS
;
A
#
# COMPACT_ATOMS: atom_id res chain seq x y z
N MET A 1 15.56 -7.19 -6.59
CA MET A 1 15.94 -5.79 -6.87
C MET A 1 14.84 -5.12 -7.67
N LEU A 2 14.08 -4.23 -7.07
CA LEU A 2 12.99 -3.48 -7.70
C LEU A 2 13.57 -2.50 -8.73
N LYS A 3 13.71 -2.94 -9.99
CA LYS A 3 14.21 -2.06 -11.06
C LYS A 3 13.22 -0.93 -11.34
N LEU A 4 13.70 0.32 -11.38
CA LEU A 4 12.97 1.50 -11.85
C LEU A 4 12.63 1.34 -13.35
N ARG A 5 11.60 0.55 -13.69
CA ARG A 5 11.01 0.54 -15.04
C ARG A 5 9.74 1.38 -15.01
N ILE A 6 9.84 2.59 -15.54
CA ILE A 6 8.64 3.39 -15.89
C ILE A 6 8.22 2.90 -17.27
N LYS A 7 7.15 2.09 -17.35
CA LYS A 7 6.64 1.54 -18.61
C LYS A 7 6.10 2.60 -19.56
N SER A 8 5.83 3.81 -19.04
CA SER A 8 5.10 4.87 -19.73
C SER A 8 5.93 6.14 -19.94
N THR A 9 7.08 6.04 -20.62
CA THR A 9 7.86 7.25 -21.01
C THR A 9 7.17 8.11 -22.08
N SER A 10 6.08 7.63 -22.68
CA SER A 10 5.38 8.32 -23.79
C SER A 10 4.08 9.03 -23.38
N LEU A 11 3.53 8.76 -22.20
CA LEU A 11 2.28 9.37 -21.76
C LEU A 11 2.49 10.79 -21.22
N THR A 12 1.65 11.70 -21.66
CA THR A 12 1.61 13.07 -21.13
C THR A 12 0.86 13.09 -19.80
N LEU A 13 1.42 13.74 -18.78
CA LEU A 13 0.72 13.99 -17.52
C LEU A 13 -0.21 15.17 -17.68
N LYS A 14 -1.52 14.95 -17.49
CA LYS A 14 -2.55 15.97 -17.64
C LYS A 14 -3.56 15.86 -16.51
N PRO A 15 -3.90 16.96 -15.80
CA PRO A 15 -4.86 16.91 -14.70
C PRO A 15 -6.25 16.53 -15.21
N ASP A 16 -6.96 15.77 -14.37
CA ASP A 16 -8.38 15.49 -14.58
C ASP A 16 -9.24 16.71 -14.18
N SER A 17 -10.44 16.78 -14.71
CA SER A 17 -11.43 17.83 -14.38
C SER A 17 -12.13 17.60 -13.01
N ILE A 18 -11.83 16.49 -12.35
CA ILE A 18 -12.52 16.05 -11.12
C ILE A 18 -12.00 16.77 -9.84
N TYR A 19 -10.88 17.48 -9.92
CA TYR A 19 -10.36 18.19 -8.74
C TYR A 19 -11.38 19.17 -8.18
N ARG A 20 -11.97 18.81 -7.03
CA ARG A 20 -12.81 19.73 -6.27
C ARG A 20 -11.90 20.66 -5.47
N THR A 21 -12.02 21.95 -5.72
CA THR A 21 -11.51 22.96 -4.79
C THR A 21 -12.50 23.08 -3.65
N SER A 22 -12.06 22.77 -2.42
CA SER A 22 -12.86 23.11 -1.24
C SER A 22 -12.97 24.64 -1.18
N PRO A 23 -14.15 25.21 -0.87
CA PRO A 23 -14.32 26.66 -0.71
C PRO A 23 -13.42 27.26 0.39
N ASP A 24 -12.95 26.45 1.32
CA ASP A 24 -12.08 26.85 2.43
C ASP A 24 -10.57 26.76 2.13
N ASP A 25 -10.19 26.20 0.96
CA ASP A 25 -8.80 26.03 0.52
C ASP A 25 -8.28 27.28 -0.23
N ASP A 26 -8.30 28.40 0.44
CA ASP A 26 -7.83 29.71 -0.09
C ASP A 26 -6.30 29.77 -0.34
N LYS A 27 -5.54 28.68 -0.11
CA LYS A 27 -4.07 28.71 -0.15
C LYS A 27 -3.37 27.77 -1.12
N THR A 28 -4.04 26.73 -1.66
CA THR A 28 -3.38 25.80 -2.60
C THR A 28 -4.35 25.30 -3.67
N ASN A 29 -4.26 25.92 -4.85
CA ASN A 29 -4.98 25.45 -6.01
C ASN A 29 -4.47 24.05 -6.43
N SER A 30 -5.35 23.04 -6.48
CA SER A 30 -5.02 21.67 -6.89
C SER A 30 -4.32 21.62 -8.26
N GLN A 31 -4.64 22.53 -9.16
CA GLN A 31 -4.00 22.69 -10.46
C GLN A 31 -2.53 23.12 -10.32
N ASP A 32 -2.23 24.02 -9.40
CA ASP A 32 -0.87 24.49 -9.13
C ASP A 32 -0.03 23.38 -8.49
N LEU A 33 -0.61 22.60 -7.57
CA LEU A 33 0.02 21.42 -6.98
C LEU A 33 0.33 20.36 -8.04
N PHE A 34 -0.62 20.06 -8.91
CA PHE A 34 -0.40 19.15 -10.03
C PHE A 34 0.73 19.63 -10.95
N THR A 35 0.70 20.91 -11.32
CA THR A 35 1.73 21.51 -12.17
C THR A 35 3.11 21.44 -11.51
N LYS A 36 3.20 21.72 -10.22
CA LYS A 36 4.43 21.63 -9.44
C LYS A 36 4.93 20.19 -9.36
N ALA A 37 4.06 19.23 -9.04
CA ALA A 37 4.40 17.81 -8.95
C ALA A 37 4.89 17.27 -10.32
N THR A 38 4.17 17.56 -11.40
CA THR A 38 4.55 17.11 -12.75
C THR A 38 5.86 17.72 -13.23
N ARG A 39 6.17 18.96 -12.85
CA ARG A 39 7.48 19.59 -13.13
C ARG A 39 8.62 18.82 -12.46
N PHE A 40 8.50 18.48 -11.19
CA PHE A 40 9.49 17.66 -10.48
C PHE A 40 9.65 16.28 -11.11
N LEU A 41 8.54 15.60 -11.40
CA LEU A 41 8.55 14.27 -12.01
C LEU A 41 9.20 14.26 -13.39
N ASN A 42 8.93 15.27 -14.21
CA ASN A 42 9.59 15.42 -15.51
C ASN A 42 11.11 15.66 -15.33
N THR A 43 11.51 16.46 -14.36
CA THR A 43 12.94 16.64 -14.03
C THR A 43 13.58 15.30 -13.64
N LEU A 44 12.94 14.49 -12.78
CA LEU A 44 13.42 13.15 -12.40
C LEU A 44 13.50 12.20 -13.60
N ARG A 45 12.53 12.25 -14.54
CA ARG A 45 12.56 11.45 -15.77
C ARG A 45 13.77 11.79 -16.66
N HIS A 46 14.12 13.06 -16.77
CA HIS A 46 15.28 13.51 -17.55
C HIS A 46 16.63 13.25 -16.85
N LEU A 47 16.63 12.99 -15.56
CA LEU A 47 17.84 12.63 -14.80
C LEU A 47 18.33 11.19 -15.02
N ASN A 48 17.60 10.36 -15.74
CA ASN A 48 17.86 8.92 -15.94
C ASN A 48 19.06 8.57 -16.83
N GLY A 49 20.15 9.36 -16.78
CA GLY A 49 21.27 9.21 -17.72
C GLY A 49 22.53 8.49 -17.18
N SER A 50 22.80 8.47 -15.87
CA SER A 50 23.98 7.79 -15.33
C SER A 50 23.63 6.69 -14.33
N VAL A 51 24.53 5.70 -14.20
CA VAL A 51 24.39 4.59 -13.23
C VAL A 51 24.28 5.12 -11.80
N GLU A 52 25.08 6.13 -11.44
CA GLU A 52 25.06 6.73 -10.10
C GLU A 52 23.69 7.36 -9.77
N ARG A 53 23.07 8.01 -10.75
CA ARG A 53 21.73 8.60 -10.58
C ARG A 53 20.64 7.53 -10.44
N GLN A 54 20.76 6.44 -11.18
CA GLN A 54 19.83 5.31 -11.03
C GLN A 54 19.95 4.67 -9.64
N ILE A 55 21.16 4.54 -9.11
CA ILE A 55 21.41 4.05 -7.75
C ILE A 55 20.78 5.00 -6.71
N LEU A 56 20.99 6.32 -6.88
CA LEU A 56 20.40 7.30 -5.97
C LEU A 56 18.86 7.26 -6.00
N LEU A 57 18.27 7.26 -7.18
CA LEU A 57 16.81 7.18 -7.32
C LEU A 57 16.24 5.89 -6.74
N GLN A 58 16.96 4.76 -6.88
CA GLN A 58 16.56 3.50 -6.27
C GLN A 58 16.65 3.56 -4.73
N LYS A 59 17.68 4.21 -4.20
CA LYS A 59 17.82 4.41 -2.75
C LYS A 59 16.67 5.27 -2.21
N GLU A 60 16.39 6.40 -2.82
CA GLU A 60 15.28 7.28 -2.42
C GLU A 60 13.93 6.56 -2.53
N PHE A 61 13.72 5.79 -3.60
CA PHE A 61 12.53 4.97 -3.73
C PHE A 61 12.39 3.96 -2.60
N ASN A 62 13.47 3.27 -2.25
CA ASN A 62 13.46 2.29 -1.17
C ASN A 62 13.12 2.93 0.17
N GLU A 63 13.69 4.10 0.47
CA GLU A 63 13.37 4.84 1.70
C GLU A 63 11.89 5.27 1.71
N LEU A 64 11.36 5.84 0.63
CA LEU A 64 9.93 6.18 0.52
C LEU A 64 9.02 4.95 0.67
N LEU A 65 9.42 3.81 0.12
CA LEU A 65 8.68 2.56 0.28
C LEU A 65 8.65 2.11 1.76
N ILE A 66 9.80 2.17 2.44
CA ILE A 66 9.89 1.84 3.87
C ILE A 66 8.97 2.73 4.69
N HIS A 67 9.00 4.03 4.44
CA HIS A 67 8.10 4.99 5.06
C HIS A 67 6.62 4.66 4.78
N SER A 68 6.29 4.29 3.54
CA SER A 68 4.91 3.93 3.19
C SER A 68 4.43 2.65 3.91
N ILE A 69 5.29 1.65 4.08
CA ILE A 69 4.99 0.43 4.84
C ILE A 69 4.75 0.76 6.32
N TYR A 70 5.64 1.58 6.92
CA TYR A 70 5.49 2.00 8.31
C TYR A 70 4.19 2.78 8.53
N GLY A 71 3.96 3.86 7.76
CA GLY A 71 2.78 4.70 7.90
C GLY A 71 1.48 3.92 7.70
N SER A 72 1.45 3.06 6.67
CA SER A 72 0.29 2.22 6.39
C SER A 72 -0.04 1.22 7.51
N ASN A 73 0.98 0.62 8.15
CA ASN A 73 0.77 -0.23 9.31
C ASN A 73 0.35 0.58 10.55
N ARG A 74 0.95 1.77 10.76
CA ARG A 74 0.64 2.65 11.88
C ARG A 74 -0.84 3.06 11.91
N ILE A 75 -1.44 3.37 10.77
CA ILE A 75 -2.88 3.68 10.65
C ILE A 75 -3.73 2.53 11.19
N GLU A 76 -3.36 1.30 10.87
CA GLU A 76 -4.10 0.09 11.26
C GLU A 76 -3.70 -0.43 12.67
N HIS A 77 -2.92 0.34 13.44
CA HIS A 77 -2.34 -0.12 14.72
C HIS A 77 -1.61 -1.45 14.61
N ALA A 78 -1.02 -1.75 13.44
CA ALA A 78 -0.33 -2.96 13.07
C ALA A 78 1.19 -2.74 12.97
N GLY A 79 1.94 -3.82 12.90
CA GLY A 79 3.40 -3.79 12.73
C GLY A 79 4.18 -3.39 13.98
N LEU A 80 5.45 -3.11 13.76
CA LEU A 80 6.42 -2.72 14.78
C LEU A 80 6.63 -1.19 14.80
N GLY A 81 7.35 -0.70 15.80
CA GLY A 81 7.81 0.68 15.85
C GLY A 81 8.66 1.07 14.64
N GLN A 82 8.89 2.37 14.48
CA GLN A 82 9.56 2.92 13.29
C GLN A 82 10.94 2.30 13.06
N GLU A 83 11.80 2.29 14.08
CA GLU A 83 13.17 1.82 13.96
C GLU A 83 13.23 0.35 13.54
N ALA A 84 12.44 -0.50 14.21
CA ALA A 84 12.37 -1.92 13.90
C ALA A 84 11.79 -2.18 12.50
N THR A 85 10.75 -1.45 12.11
CA THR A 85 10.18 -1.54 10.75
C THR A 85 11.21 -1.14 9.69
N PHE A 86 11.91 -0.03 9.89
CA PHE A 86 12.94 0.46 8.97
C PHE A 86 14.10 -0.52 8.85
N TYR A 87 14.56 -1.07 9.97
CA TYR A 87 15.60 -2.10 9.99
C TYR A 87 15.21 -3.32 9.16
N LEU A 88 14.05 -3.91 9.44
CA LEU A 88 13.57 -5.10 8.73
C LEU A 88 13.42 -4.85 7.23
N CYS A 89 12.77 -3.75 6.84
CA CYS A 89 12.55 -3.44 5.44
C CYS A 89 13.86 -3.19 4.68
N ARG A 90 14.84 -2.48 5.29
CA ARG A 90 16.16 -2.28 4.65
C ARG A 90 16.88 -3.59 4.42
N ARG A 91 16.88 -4.50 5.38
CA ARG A 91 17.49 -5.82 5.24
C ARG A 91 16.80 -6.65 4.15
N MET A 92 15.48 -6.68 4.13
CA MET A 92 14.72 -7.38 3.08
C MET A 92 15.03 -6.83 1.69
N LEU A 93 15.05 -5.51 1.52
CA LEU A 93 15.39 -4.87 0.23
C LEU A 93 16.85 -5.11 -0.19
N ALA A 94 17.76 -5.29 0.77
CA ALA A 94 19.13 -5.71 0.54
C ALA A 94 19.29 -7.23 0.29
N GLN A 95 18.21 -8.01 0.46
CA GLN A 95 18.19 -9.48 0.43
C GLN A 95 19.01 -10.12 1.55
N ASP A 96 19.17 -9.42 2.66
CA ASP A 96 19.79 -9.93 3.88
C ASP A 96 18.79 -10.77 4.68
N PRO A 97 19.22 -11.74 5.48
CA PRO A 97 18.35 -12.50 6.36
C PRO A 97 17.61 -11.62 7.36
N VAL A 98 16.32 -11.89 7.55
CA VAL A 98 15.47 -11.30 8.58
C VAL A 98 14.76 -12.42 9.35
N PRO A 99 14.27 -12.17 10.58
CA PRO A 99 13.48 -13.16 11.30
C PRO A 99 12.25 -13.56 10.49
N THR A 100 11.91 -14.85 10.53
CA THR A 100 10.69 -15.38 9.87
C THR A 100 9.43 -15.11 10.68
N PHE A 101 9.60 -14.80 11.98
CA PHE A 101 8.52 -14.59 12.94
C PHE A 101 7.56 -15.78 13.05
N ASP A 102 8.03 -17.00 12.79
CA ASP A 102 7.23 -18.23 12.89
C ASP A 102 7.45 -19.00 14.21
N GLY A 103 8.26 -18.44 15.11
CA GLY A 103 8.57 -19.03 16.41
C GLY A 103 9.64 -20.13 16.35
N ARG A 104 10.36 -20.27 15.23
CA ARG A 104 11.44 -21.26 15.13
C ARG A 104 12.72 -20.76 15.79
N ALA A 105 13.45 -21.68 16.39
CA ALA A 105 14.76 -21.38 17.00
C ALA A 105 15.82 -20.88 16.00
N SER A 106 15.60 -21.07 14.70
CA SER A 106 16.49 -20.61 13.62
C SER A 106 16.59 -19.09 13.50
N ASP A 107 15.66 -18.34 14.08
CA ASP A 107 15.62 -16.87 14.03
C ASP A 107 16.50 -16.20 15.12
N GLY A 108 17.20 -16.98 15.99
CA GLY A 108 17.87 -16.47 17.17
C GLY A 108 18.79 -15.28 16.91
N ASP A 109 19.74 -15.39 15.97
CA ASP A 109 20.70 -14.33 15.69
C ASP A 109 20.03 -13.09 15.09
N SER A 110 19.11 -13.28 14.14
CA SER A 110 18.39 -12.17 13.51
C SER A 110 17.38 -11.48 14.44
N MET A 111 16.84 -12.22 15.42
CA MET A 111 16.03 -11.63 16.49
C MET A 111 16.88 -10.81 17.46
N GLU A 112 18.09 -11.28 17.83
CA GLU A 112 19.01 -10.50 18.65
C GLU A 112 19.45 -9.20 17.99
N GLU A 113 19.71 -9.22 16.68
CA GLU A 113 19.98 -8.01 15.91
C GLU A 113 18.78 -7.03 15.93
N LEU A 114 17.56 -7.53 15.79
CA LEU A 114 16.35 -6.72 15.86
C LEU A 114 16.16 -6.10 17.26
N PHE A 115 16.43 -6.87 18.32
CA PHE A 115 16.39 -6.38 19.71
C PHE A 115 17.48 -5.34 20.00
N ALA A 116 18.62 -5.42 19.32
CA ALA A 116 19.66 -4.39 19.44
C ALA A 116 19.23 -3.04 18.82
N VAL A 117 18.32 -3.08 17.82
CA VAL A 117 17.72 -1.88 17.21
C VAL A 117 16.63 -1.30 18.10
N ASP A 118 15.79 -2.15 18.67
CA ASP A 118 14.69 -1.75 19.57
C ASP A 118 14.57 -2.71 20.75
N GLU A 119 15.24 -2.36 21.87
CA GLU A 119 15.23 -3.17 23.08
C GLU A 119 13.84 -3.32 23.72
N SER A 120 12.92 -2.41 23.42
CA SER A 120 11.55 -2.47 23.95
C SER A 120 10.79 -3.71 23.47
N LEU A 121 11.17 -4.28 22.33
CA LEU A 121 10.57 -5.48 21.76
C LEU A 121 10.75 -6.71 22.64
N ARG A 122 11.82 -6.78 23.45
CA ARG A 122 12.02 -7.88 24.43
C ARG A 122 10.94 -7.94 25.49
N LYS A 123 10.24 -6.83 25.74
CA LYS A 123 9.16 -6.74 26.72
C LYS A 123 7.80 -7.16 26.17
N LEU A 124 7.68 -7.31 24.85
CA LEU A 124 6.44 -7.74 24.23
C LEU A 124 6.18 -9.22 24.48
N PRO A 125 4.91 -9.60 24.71
CA PRO A 125 4.53 -11.01 24.67
C PRO A 125 4.93 -11.63 23.32
N GLU A 126 5.50 -12.83 23.34
CA GLU A 126 6.00 -13.51 22.14
C GLU A 126 4.98 -13.54 21.00
N LYS A 127 3.74 -13.95 21.28
CA LYS A 127 2.65 -13.98 20.28
C LYS A 127 2.44 -12.60 19.60
N ARG A 128 2.55 -11.52 20.36
CA ARG A 128 2.40 -10.15 19.86
C ARG A 128 3.59 -9.75 18.99
N LEU A 129 4.81 -10.04 19.45
CA LEU A 129 6.03 -9.76 18.69
C LEU A 129 6.03 -10.49 17.34
N LEU A 130 5.74 -11.80 17.35
CA LEU A 130 5.67 -12.59 16.13
C LEU A 130 4.61 -12.06 15.15
N ARG A 131 3.43 -11.70 15.64
CA ARG A 131 2.37 -11.10 14.82
C ARG A 131 2.82 -9.78 14.22
N GLN A 132 3.29 -8.84 15.04
CA GLN A 132 3.68 -7.50 14.57
C GLN A 132 4.86 -7.56 13.61
N GLY A 133 5.81 -8.46 13.81
CA GLY A 133 6.91 -8.69 12.89
C GLY A 133 6.42 -9.21 11.54
N ARG A 134 5.49 -10.19 11.54
CA ARG A 134 4.85 -10.67 10.30
C ARG A 134 4.15 -9.54 9.55
N GLU A 135 3.39 -8.70 10.24
CA GLU A 135 2.68 -7.58 9.62
C GLU A 135 3.62 -6.64 8.85
N VAL A 136 4.86 -6.45 9.30
CA VAL A 136 5.87 -5.69 8.56
C VAL A 136 6.40 -6.47 7.35
N VAL A 137 6.87 -7.69 7.58
CA VAL A 137 7.50 -8.52 6.54
C VAL A 137 6.51 -8.81 5.41
N GLN A 138 5.30 -9.24 5.76
CA GLN A 138 4.25 -9.56 4.80
C GLN A 138 3.78 -8.34 4.00
N HIS A 139 3.76 -7.16 4.61
CA HIS A 139 3.35 -5.94 3.92
C HIS A 139 4.34 -5.58 2.81
N LEU A 140 5.65 -5.63 3.08
CA LEU A 140 6.66 -5.40 2.05
C LEU A 140 6.60 -6.47 0.96
N GLN A 141 6.47 -7.76 1.33
CA GLN A 141 6.33 -8.85 0.36
C GLN A 141 5.08 -8.69 -0.52
N ALA A 142 3.96 -8.29 0.06
CA ALA A 142 2.73 -8.02 -0.69
C ALA A 142 2.89 -6.86 -1.68
N PHE A 143 3.60 -5.77 -1.27
CA PHE A 143 3.95 -4.70 -2.19
C PHE A 143 4.84 -5.20 -3.33
N GLU A 144 5.91 -5.93 -3.02
CA GLU A 144 6.83 -6.46 -4.03
C GLU A 144 6.11 -7.37 -5.03
N TYR A 145 5.25 -8.27 -4.53
CA TYR A 145 4.46 -9.16 -5.36
C TYR A 145 3.53 -8.39 -6.31
N LEU A 146 2.70 -7.48 -5.78
CA LEU A 146 1.77 -6.69 -6.57
C LEU A 146 2.50 -5.78 -7.57
N ASN A 147 3.60 -5.14 -7.14
CA ASN A 147 4.43 -4.31 -8.01
C ASN A 147 5.06 -5.15 -9.15
N HIS A 148 5.55 -6.35 -8.86
CA HIS A 148 6.13 -7.19 -9.91
C HIS A 148 5.09 -7.53 -10.98
N ARG A 149 3.95 -8.08 -10.59
CA ARG A 149 2.89 -8.51 -11.49
C ARG A 149 2.27 -7.33 -12.26
N PHE A 150 1.80 -6.31 -11.55
CA PHE A 150 1.05 -5.20 -12.16
C PHE A 150 1.94 -4.18 -12.87
N VAL A 151 3.14 -3.85 -12.31
CA VAL A 151 4.00 -2.78 -12.86
C VAL A 151 5.08 -3.34 -13.77
N VAL A 152 5.81 -4.38 -13.35
CA VAL A 152 6.95 -4.93 -14.11
C VAL A 152 6.48 -5.80 -15.26
N ASP A 153 5.61 -6.79 -14.98
CA ASP A 153 5.07 -7.70 -16.00
C ASP A 153 3.94 -7.04 -16.81
N GLY A 154 3.28 -6.04 -16.20
CA GLY A 154 2.23 -5.25 -16.83
C GLY A 154 0.90 -6.00 -16.94
N GLU A 155 0.66 -6.92 -16.03
CA GLU A 155 -0.61 -7.61 -15.91
C GLU A 155 -1.75 -6.67 -15.55
N ASP A 156 -2.97 -7.10 -15.81
CA ASP A 156 -4.17 -6.40 -15.36
C ASP A 156 -4.33 -6.54 -13.83
N LEU A 157 -4.93 -5.55 -13.18
CA LEU A 157 -5.32 -5.65 -11.78
C LEU A 157 -6.59 -6.51 -11.68
N THR A 158 -6.40 -7.83 -11.58
CA THR A 158 -7.49 -8.81 -11.53
C THR A 158 -7.92 -9.12 -10.09
N GLU A 159 -9.11 -9.71 -9.92
CA GLU A 159 -9.56 -10.22 -8.62
C GLU A 159 -8.59 -11.23 -8.02
N ASP A 160 -8.01 -12.12 -8.84
CA ASP A 160 -7.06 -13.14 -8.37
C ASP A 160 -5.77 -12.49 -7.90
N LEU A 161 -5.22 -11.53 -8.66
CA LEU A 161 -4.03 -10.78 -8.24
C LEU A 161 -4.25 -10.03 -6.91
N ILE A 162 -5.43 -9.43 -6.72
CA ILE A 162 -5.81 -8.75 -5.47
C ILE A 162 -5.91 -9.77 -4.32
N LYS A 163 -6.55 -10.92 -4.53
CA LYS A 163 -6.67 -12.00 -3.52
C LYS A 163 -5.32 -12.61 -3.15
N GLU A 164 -4.46 -12.88 -4.12
CA GLU A 164 -3.12 -13.41 -3.90
C GLU A 164 -2.26 -12.40 -3.10
N THR A 165 -2.32 -11.13 -3.47
CA THR A 165 -1.64 -10.05 -2.71
C THR A 165 -2.14 -9.98 -1.27
N HIS A 166 -3.46 -10.05 -1.07
CA HIS A 166 -4.06 -10.07 0.27
C HIS A 166 -3.68 -11.33 1.05
N ALA A 167 -3.59 -12.48 0.39
CA ALA A 167 -3.14 -13.71 1.03
C ALA A 167 -1.71 -13.59 1.56
N ILE A 168 -0.82 -12.94 0.81
CA ILE A 168 0.55 -12.63 1.26
C ILE A 168 0.51 -11.66 2.44
N LEU A 169 -0.23 -10.55 2.31
CA LEU A 169 -0.33 -9.51 3.33
C LEU A 169 -0.78 -10.03 4.70
N CYS A 170 -1.68 -11.00 4.71
CA CYS A 170 -2.31 -11.53 5.92
C CYS A 170 -1.81 -12.93 6.32
N ASN A 171 -0.79 -13.48 5.66
CA ASN A 171 -0.27 -14.81 5.95
C ASN A 171 0.23 -14.94 7.39
N GLY A 172 -0.32 -15.86 8.15
CA GLY A 172 0.04 -16.07 9.56
C GLY A 172 -0.34 -14.93 10.52
N VAL A 173 -1.16 -13.97 10.07
CA VAL A 173 -1.69 -12.88 10.91
C VAL A 173 -3.15 -13.20 11.24
N SER A 174 -3.45 -13.52 12.48
CA SER A 174 -4.83 -13.77 12.93
C SER A 174 -5.57 -12.45 13.19
N ILE A 175 -6.88 -12.41 12.94
CA ILE A 175 -7.75 -11.33 13.44
C ILE A 175 -8.01 -11.57 14.91
N ILE A 176 -7.64 -10.61 15.74
CA ILE A 176 -7.84 -10.65 17.18
C ILE A 176 -8.80 -9.52 17.56
N ASP A 177 -9.88 -9.89 18.20
CA ASP A 177 -10.91 -8.99 18.72
C ASP A 177 -11.07 -9.27 20.22
N GLU A 178 -11.49 -8.27 21.01
CA GLU A 178 -11.66 -8.43 22.46
C GLU A 178 -12.90 -9.27 22.82
N GLU A 179 -13.94 -9.21 21.97
CA GLU A 179 -15.25 -9.82 22.22
C GLU A 179 -15.51 -11.06 21.37
N LEU A 180 -14.79 -11.22 20.24
CA LEU A 180 -15.03 -12.29 19.28
C LEU A 180 -13.89 -13.33 19.28
N PRO A 181 -14.18 -14.58 18.92
CA PRO A 181 -13.15 -15.59 18.76
C PRO A 181 -12.10 -15.20 17.72
N GLU A 182 -10.84 -15.52 18.01
CA GLU A 182 -9.73 -15.32 17.06
C GLU A 182 -10.02 -16.00 15.71
N VAL A 183 -9.80 -15.28 14.61
CA VAL A 183 -9.95 -15.80 13.25
C VAL A 183 -8.55 -16.04 12.67
N PRO A 184 -8.12 -17.28 12.48
CA PRO A 184 -6.81 -17.57 11.91
C PRO A 184 -6.74 -17.16 10.42
N SER A 185 -5.54 -16.80 9.96
CA SER A 185 -5.32 -16.28 8.59
C SER A 185 -5.83 -17.22 7.50
N GLU A 186 -5.76 -18.53 7.70
CA GLU A 186 -6.20 -19.55 6.76
C GLU A 186 -7.71 -19.47 6.43
N LYS A 187 -8.48 -18.84 7.31
CA LYS A 187 -9.92 -18.65 7.10
C LYS A 187 -10.28 -17.45 6.25
N TYR A 188 -9.47 -16.38 6.27
CA TYR A 188 -9.84 -15.12 5.63
C TYR A 188 -8.83 -14.58 4.61
N ALA A 189 -7.52 -14.90 4.75
CA ALA A 189 -6.50 -14.38 3.85
C ALA A 189 -6.78 -14.80 2.40
N GLY A 190 -6.78 -13.83 1.50
CA GLY A 190 -7.06 -14.05 0.07
C GLY A 190 -8.51 -14.39 -0.28
N ARG A 191 -9.44 -14.27 0.66
CA ARG A 191 -10.85 -14.63 0.44
C ARG A 191 -11.76 -13.45 0.73
N TYR A 192 -12.73 -13.24 -0.15
CA TYR A 192 -13.77 -12.26 0.12
C TYR A 192 -14.54 -12.64 1.37
N ARG A 193 -14.89 -11.63 2.17
CA ARG A 193 -15.63 -11.82 3.40
C ARG A 193 -17.02 -12.37 3.14
N ASN A 194 -17.46 -13.21 4.03
CA ASN A 194 -18.83 -13.72 4.10
C ASN A 194 -19.57 -13.17 5.33
N VAL A 195 -18.93 -12.28 6.09
CA VAL A 195 -19.48 -11.61 7.26
C VAL A 195 -19.68 -10.11 6.99
N ALA A 196 -20.64 -9.50 7.68
CA ALA A 196 -20.78 -8.05 7.66
C ALA A 196 -19.60 -7.43 8.42
N VAL A 197 -19.08 -6.34 7.90
CA VAL A 197 -18.01 -5.55 8.55
C VAL A 197 -18.39 -4.08 8.53
N GLY A 198 -17.90 -3.35 9.51
CA GLY A 198 -18.08 -1.91 9.65
C GLY A 198 -16.82 -1.26 10.19
N ALA A 199 -16.70 0.06 10.00
CA ALA A 199 -15.66 0.88 10.61
C ALA A 199 -16.30 2.11 11.23
N GLY A 200 -16.19 2.27 12.54
CA GLY A 200 -16.89 3.32 13.28
C GLY A 200 -18.42 3.23 13.09
N SER A 201 -19.02 4.27 12.54
CA SER A 201 -20.46 4.32 12.23
C SER A 201 -20.80 3.80 10.82
N THR A 202 -19.82 3.51 9.97
CA THR A 202 -20.00 3.11 8.58
C THR A 202 -20.17 1.60 8.47
N MET A 203 -21.27 1.16 7.84
CA MET A 203 -21.47 -0.24 7.45
C MET A 203 -21.17 -0.40 5.97
N PHE A 204 -20.26 -1.31 5.65
CA PHE A 204 -19.92 -1.60 4.25
C PHE A 204 -20.98 -2.46 3.57
N ILE A 205 -20.90 -2.57 2.24
CA ILE A 205 -21.86 -3.35 1.45
C ILE A 205 -22.04 -4.78 1.99
N MET A 206 -23.22 -5.37 1.79
CA MET A 206 -23.46 -6.74 2.22
C MET A 206 -22.50 -7.72 1.51
N PRO A 207 -22.00 -8.77 2.19
CA PRO A 207 -21.04 -9.72 1.64
C PRO A 207 -21.44 -10.33 0.29
N LYS A 208 -22.70 -10.60 0.08
CA LYS A 208 -23.23 -11.17 -1.16
C LYS A 208 -22.99 -10.32 -2.42
N TYR A 209 -22.78 -9.01 -2.26
CA TYR A 209 -22.51 -8.09 -3.36
C TYR A 209 -21.01 -7.89 -3.65
N VAL A 210 -20.14 -8.30 -2.72
CA VAL A 210 -18.69 -8.10 -2.84
C VAL A 210 -18.13 -8.69 -4.15
N PRO A 211 -18.42 -9.95 -4.54
CA PRO A 211 -17.84 -10.52 -5.77
C PRO A 211 -18.22 -9.73 -7.02
N GLN A 212 -19.48 -9.29 -7.15
CA GLN A 212 -19.91 -8.50 -8.28
C GLN A 212 -19.20 -7.15 -8.34
N ARG A 213 -19.14 -6.43 -7.20
CA ARG A 213 -18.51 -5.10 -7.13
C ARG A 213 -17.01 -5.17 -7.39
N MET A 214 -16.33 -6.21 -6.93
CA MET A 214 -14.91 -6.42 -7.23
C MET A 214 -14.67 -6.73 -8.70
N LYS A 215 -15.50 -7.53 -9.32
CA LYS A 215 -15.44 -7.79 -10.77
C LYS A 215 -15.63 -6.50 -11.57
N GLU A 216 -16.61 -5.67 -11.21
CA GLU A 216 -16.83 -4.35 -11.82
C GLU A 216 -15.62 -3.44 -11.65
N LEU A 217 -15.04 -3.36 -10.44
CA LEU A 217 -13.84 -2.57 -10.18
C LEU A 217 -12.69 -3.01 -11.09
N CYS A 218 -12.38 -4.29 -11.14
CA CYS A 218 -11.28 -4.81 -11.96
C CYS A 218 -11.51 -4.55 -13.46
N SER A 219 -12.74 -4.73 -13.95
CA SER A 219 -13.10 -4.41 -15.33
C SER A 219 -12.89 -2.93 -15.64
N ASN A 220 -13.37 -2.05 -14.77
CA ASN A 220 -13.24 -0.60 -14.94
C ASN A 220 -11.78 -0.15 -14.94
N VAL A 221 -10.94 -0.70 -14.03
CA VAL A 221 -9.48 -0.43 -14.03
C VAL A 221 -8.86 -0.81 -15.36
N LYS A 222 -9.17 -2.00 -15.86
CA LYS A 222 -8.63 -2.50 -17.14
C LYS A 222 -9.04 -1.60 -18.30
N GLU A 223 -10.31 -1.29 -18.44
CA GLU A 223 -10.86 -0.45 -19.51
C GLU A 223 -10.28 0.97 -19.46
N GLU A 224 -10.11 1.53 -18.26
CA GLU A 224 -9.53 2.86 -18.11
C GLU A 224 -8.04 2.89 -18.47
N ILE A 225 -7.28 1.86 -18.09
CA ILE A 225 -5.87 1.72 -18.49
C ILE A 225 -5.76 1.63 -20.02
N GLN A 226 -6.59 0.84 -20.70
CA GLN A 226 -6.62 0.75 -22.16
C GLN A 226 -6.98 2.09 -22.81
N THR A 227 -7.93 2.81 -22.22
CA THR A 227 -8.33 4.15 -22.67
C THR A 227 -7.17 5.14 -22.54
N ILE A 228 -6.45 5.11 -21.40
CA ILE A 228 -5.27 5.95 -21.15
C ILE A 228 -4.18 5.68 -22.20
N GLU A 229 -3.88 4.41 -22.45
CA GLU A 229 -2.88 4.02 -23.44
C GLU A 229 -3.25 4.49 -24.86
N THR A 230 -4.54 4.48 -25.18
CA THR A 230 -5.06 4.94 -26.48
C THR A 230 -5.04 6.46 -26.61
N ARG A 231 -5.48 7.20 -25.57
CA ARG A 231 -5.57 8.67 -25.59
C ARG A 231 -4.22 9.38 -25.40
N GLY A 232 -3.19 8.68 -24.89
CA GLY A 232 -1.83 9.19 -24.75
C GLY A 232 -1.60 10.15 -23.59
N TYR A 233 -2.55 10.30 -22.65
CA TYR A 233 -2.38 11.12 -21.45
C TYR A 233 -3.07 10.51 -20.23
N VAL A 234 -2.59 10.86 -19.03
CA VAL A 234 -3.09 10.34 -17.76
C VAL A 234 -2.96 11.38 -16.66
N ASP A 235 -3.91 11.34 -15.71
CA ASP A 235 -3.76 11.87 -14.36
C ASP A 235 -3.56 10.71 -13.38
N PRO A 236 -2.32 10.42 -12.98
CA PRO A 236 -2.04 9.27 -12.13
C PRO A 236 -2.57 9.43 -10.70
N PHE A 237 -2.67 10.68 -10.22
CA PHE A 237 -3.16 10.96 -8.87
C PHE A 237 -4.67 10.71 -8.79
N SER A 238 -5.44 11.25 -9.74
CA SER A 238 -6.87 11.01 -9.85
C SER A 238 -7.17 9.51 -10.05
N LEU A 239 -6.43 8.84 -10.94
CA LEU A 239 -6.58 7.42 -11.21
C LEU A 239 -6.34 6.56 -9.96
N SER A 240 -5.22 6.81 -9.26
CA SER A 240 -4.87 6.05 -8.07
C SER A 240 -5.86 6.28 -6.92
N ALA A 241 -6.26 7.53 -6.68
CA ALA A 241 -7.26 7.86 -5.68
C ALA A 241 -8.61 7.21 -5.98
N LYS A 242 -9.09 7.32 -7.23
CA LYS A 242 -10.37 6.74 -7.66
C LYS A 242 -10.48 5.26 -7.33
N TYR A 243 -9.50 4.46 -7.73
CA TYR A 243 -9.60 3.01 -7.58
C TYR A 243 -9.23 2.50 -6.19
N SER A 244 -8.37 3.19 -5.47
CA SER A 244 -8.11 2.89 -4.07
C SER A 244 -9.33 3.19 -3.18
N LEU A 245 -10.01 4.31 -3.42
CA LEU A 245 -11.26 4.67 -2.71
C LEU A 245 -12.38 3.69 -3.06
N GLN A 246 -12.62 3.37 -4.33
CA GLN A 246 -13.62 2.37 -4.71
C GLN A 246 -13.35 1.01 -4.08
N PHE A 247 -12.09 0.61 -3.96
CA PHE A 247 -11.72 -0.63 -3.28
C PHE A 247 -12.08 -0.57 -1.79
N VAL A 248 -11.74 0.51 -1.09
CA VAL A 248 -12.03 0.63 0.35
C VAL A 248 -13.52 0.74 0.62
N ASP A 249 -14.30 1.35 -0.27
CA ASP A 249 -15.77 1.41 -0.17
C ASP A 249 -16.42 0.02 -0.31
N ILE A 250 -15.88 -0.84 -1.18
CA ILE A 250 -16.34 -2.24 -1.29
C ILE A 250 -15.96 -3.02 -0.03
N HIS A 251 -14.79 -2.75 0.53
CA HIS A 251 -14.24 -3.41 1.72
C HIS A 251 -14.31 -4.94 1.61
N PRO A 252 -13.63 -5.54 0.61
CA PRO A 252 -13.92 -6.91 0.20
C PRO A 252 -13.46 -7.99 1.17
N PHE A 253 -12.52 -7.70 2.06
CA PHE A 253 -11.93 -8.66 2.98
C PHE A 253 -12.44 -8.48 4.42
N GLN A 254 -12.18 -9.46 5.27
CA GLN A 254 -12.55 -9.38 6.68
C GLN A 254 -11.61 -8.46 7.47
N ASP A 255 -10.34 -8.38 7.08
CA ASP A 255 -9.30 -7.49 7.61
C ASP A 255 -8.32 -7.10 6.49
N GLY A 256 -7.42 -6.15 6.73
CA GLY A 256 -6.36 -5.76 5.78
C GLY A 256 -6.81 -4.87 4.62
N ASN A 257 -8.06 -4.40 4.59
CA ASN A 257 -8.58 -3.59 3.48
C ASN A 257 -7.87 -2.24 3.35
N GLY A 258 -7.60 -1.54 4.45
CA GLY A 258 -6.89 -0.26 4.41
C GLY A 258 -5.47 -0.42 3.87
N ARG A 259 -4.72 -1.42 4.34
CA ARG A 259 -3.38 -1.74 3.81
C ARG A 259 -3.43 -2.08 2.33
N MET A 260 -4.38 -2.91 1.88
CA MET A 260 -4.60 -3.22 0.46
C MET A 260 -4.95 -1.97 -0.37
N CYS A 261 -5.81 -1.09 0.15
CA CYS A 261 -6.15 0.18 -0.48
C CYS A 261 -4.88 1.00 -0.79
N ARG A 262 -3.99 1.16 0.21
CA ARG A 262 -2.73 1.90 0.05
C ARG A 262 -1.72 1.18 -0.85
N LEU A 263 -1.74 -0.16 -0.89
CA LEU A 263 -0.97 -0.92 -1.88
C LEU A 263 -1.47 -0.65 -3.31
N ILE A 264 -2.77 -0.68 -3.57
CA ILE A 264 -3.38 -0.40 -4.88
C ILE A 264 -3.05 1.03 -5.32
N LEU A 265 -3.22 2.02 -4.43
CA LEU A 265 -2.84 3.41 -4.68
C LEU A 265 -1.38 3.51 -5.14
N ASN A 266 -0.48 2.93 -4.37
CA ASN A 266 0.95 3.03 -4.59
C ASN A 266 1.43 2.30 -5.86
N VAL A 267 0.85 1.15 -6.23
CA VAL A 267 1.26 0.48 -7.47
C VAL A 267 0.74 1.19 -8.72
N ILE A 268 -0.41 1.87 -8.65
CA ILE A 268 -0.89 2.71 -9.75
C ILE A 268 0.03 3.93 -9.93
N LEU A 269 0.39 4.63 -8.84
CA LEU A 269 1.37 5.72 -8.89
C LEU A 269 2.73 5.22 -9.41
N ARG A 270 3.15 4.05 -8.97
CA ARG A 270 4.40 3.42 -9.42
C ARG A 270 4.41 3.13 -10.91
N ARG A 271 3.30 2.63 -11.46
CA ARG A 271 3.16 2.30 -12.88
C ARG A 271 3.37 3.52 -13.78
N TYR A 272 2.82 4.68 -13.40
CA TYR A 272 2.82 5.87 -14.23
C TYR A 272 3.89 6.90 -13.87
N LEU A 273 4.24 7.01 -12.59
CA LEU A 273 5.17 8.04 -12.10
C LEU A 273 6.50 7.48 -11.61
N GLY A 274 6.56 6.18 -11.30
CA GLY A 274 7.74 5.56 -10.72
C GLY A 274 7.95 5.86 -9.22
N ILE A 275 6.97 6.45 -8.55
CA ILE A 275 7.02 6.84 -7.14
C ILE A 275 6.06 6.00 -6.29
N VAL A 276 6.23 6.08 -4.98
CA VAL A 276 5.27 5.71 -3.95
C VAL A 276 5.06 6.91 -3.03
N VAL A 277 3.94 6.94 -2.32
CA VAL A 277 3.62 7.96 -1.31
C VAL A 277 3.46 7.29 0.05
N ALA A 278 4.04 7.91 1.07
CA ALA A 278 3.86 7.52 2.45
C ALA A 278 2.63 8.24 3.01
N ILE A 279 1.70 7.48 3.58
CA ILE A 279 0.49 7.98 4.25
C ILE A 279 0.48 7.39 5.66
N GLY A 280 0.20 8.23 6.66
CA GLY A 280 0.07 7.80 8.06
C GLY A 280 1.34 7.92 8.88
N GLU A 281 2.37 8.62 8.41
CA GLU A 281 3.59 8.86 9.18
C GLU A 281 3.43 9.94 10.25
N THR A 282 2.58 10.92 10.00
CA THR A 282 2.33 12.03 10.92
C THR A 282 0.92 11.93 11.53
N ASP A 283 0.72 12.59 12.67
CA ASP A 283 -0.60 12.68 13.30
C ASP A 283 -1.59 13.48 12.44
N GLY A 284 -1.08 14.38 11.58
CA GLY A 284 -1.87 15.11 10.59
C GLY A 284 -2.44 14.20 9.50
N ASP A 285 -1.65 13.21 9.03
CA ASP A 285 -2.11 12.24 8.05
C ASP A 285 -3.22 11.35 8.62
N LEU A 286 -3.08 10.94 9.89
CA LEU A 286 -4.11 10.17 10.60
C LEU A 286 -5.42 10.96 10.71
N ALA A 287 -5.35 12.24 11.04
CA ALA A 287 -6.53 13.11 11.15
C ALA A 287 -7.24 13.29 9.80
N MET A 288 -6.50 13.40 8.68
CA MET A 288 -7.06 13.49 7.33
C MET A 288 -7.80 12.21 6.92
N GLU A 289 -7.23 11.04 7.17
CA GLU A 289 -7.87 9.76 6.79
C GLU A 289 -9.20 9.55 7.54
N PHE A 290 -9.25 9.90 8.83
CA PHE A 290 -10.48 9.87 9.61
C PHE A 290 -11.52 10.91 9.16
N SER A 291 -11.12 12.05 8.60
CA SER A 291 -12.06 13.06 8.10
C SER A 291 -12.71 12.65 6.78
N ILE A 292 -11.97 12.02 5.87
CA ILE A 292 -12.48 11.52 4.59
C ILE A 292 -13.56 10.45 4.78
N VAL A 293 -13.42 9.60 5.79
CA VAL A 293 -14.43 8.58 6.14
C VAL A 293 -15.71 9.21 6.70
N LYS A 294 -15.61 10.36 7.41
CA LYS A 294 -16.76 11.07 7.96
C LYS A 294 -17.57 11.86 6.93
N ASP A 295 -16.92 12.41 5.91
CA ASP A 295 -17.58 13.23 4.89
C ASP A 295 -18.21 12.39 3.76
N SER A 296 -17.94 11.08 3.76
CA SER A 296 -18.51 10.10 2.82
C SER A 296 -19.81 9.44 3.34
N SER A 297 -20.24 9.80 4.54
CA SER A 297 -21.49 9.37 5.19
C SER A 297 -22.47 10.54 5.29
#